data_3ae3206c43badda17f396052153e1370
#
_entry.id   3ae3206c43badda17f396052153e1370
#
_cell.length_a   1.000
_cell.length_b   1.000
_cell.length_c   1.000
_cell.angle_alpha   90.00
_cell.angle_beta   90.00
_cell.angle_gamma   90.00
#
_symmetry.space_group_name_H-M   'P 1'
#
loop_
_entity.id
_entity.type
_entity.pdbx_description
1 polymer ?
#
loop_
_entity_poly.entity_id
_entity_poly.type
_entity_poly.pdbx_seq_one_letter_code
_entity_poly.pdbx_strand_id
1 'polypeptide(L)'
;MAETLSGVNGKIIQWAREYYNMSYEEAAQRIGVDVDKYKNWENGTDYPTYAKLRKISDAFHKPSALFFFPVPPQIKSPKGDLRTLPDTVVNRLSRNVILQLEKAKVYQLSLIELYGERDSVFLHRNEFPDGVDALCDFFRKKLEFPIAAQKARKSTKVVFEIYREKFYDIGIRSVYKELHADHETGAADNK
;
A
#
# COMPACT_ATOMS: atom_id res chain seq x y z
N MET A 1 32.14 -11.17 -18.01
CA MET A 1 30.66 -11.16 -18.16
C MET A 1 30.07 -11.36 -16.78
N ALA A 2 28.99 -10.64 -16.45
CA ALA A 2 28.31 -10.85 -15.16
C ALA A 2 27.55 -12.19 -15.22
N GLU A 3 27.74 -13.03 -14.22
CA GLU A 3 27.09 -14.33 -14.10
C GLU A 3 25.58 -14.19 -13.94
N THR A 4 24.80 -14.95 -14.69
CA THR A 4 23.33 -15.00 -14.62
C THR A 4 22.88 -16.07 -13.63
N LEU A 5 21.76 -15.80 -12.94
CA LEU A 5 21.26 -16.65 -11.88
C LEU A 5 20.17 -17.60 -12.41
N SER A 6 20.55 -18.73 -12.95
CA SER A 6 19.65 -19.73 -13.54
C SER A 6 18.62 -20.34 -12.56
N GLY A 7 18.80 -20.14 -11.25
CA GLY A 7 17.85 -20.58 -10.23
C GLY A 7 16.68 -19.63 -9.96
N VAL A 8 16.68 -18.46 -10.58
CA VAL A 8 15.58 -17.49 -10.41
C VAL A 8 14.33 -17.96 -11.15
N ASN A 9 13.21 -18.00 -10.45
CA ASN A 9 11.94 -18.46 -11.00
C ASN A 9 11.17 -17.30 -11.65
N GLY A 10 11.05 -17.33 -12.98
CA GLY A 10 10.35 -16.31 -13.76
C GLY A 10 8.87 -16.16 -13.38
N LYS A 11 8.20 -17.24 -12.95
CA LYS A 11 6.79 -17.18 -12.49
C LYS A 11 6.63 -16.34 -11.23
N ILE A 12 7.66 -16.24 -10.40
CA ILE A 12 7.63 -15.38 -9.22
C ILE A 12 7.86 -13.91 -9.61
N ILE A 13 8.70 -13.64 -10.62
CA ILE A 13 8.86 -12.30 -11.18
C ILE A 13 7.52 -11.84 -11.78
N GLN A 14 6.86 -12.69 -12.57
CA GLN A 14 5.53 -12.43 -13.11
C GLN A 14 4.51 -12.16 -12.01
N TRP A 15 4.43 -13.05 -11.01
CA TRP A 15 3.54 -12.89 -9.86
C TRP A 15 3.77 -11.55 -9.15
N ALA A 16 5.01 -11.13 -8.94
CA ALA A 16 5.32 -9.88 -8.26
C ALA A 16 4.87 -8.66 -9.08
N ARG A 17 5.04 -8.68 -10.41
CA ARG A 17 4.55 -7.63 -11.30
C ARG A 17 3.02 -7.51 -11.27
N GLU A 18 2.32 -8.64 -11.41
CA GLU A 18 0.85 -8.69 -11.41
C GLU A 18 0.27 -8.30 -10.04
N TYR A 19 0.94 -8.69 -8.96
CA TYR A 19 0.56 -8.31 -7.60
C TYR A 19 0.48 -6.79 -7.43
N TYR A 20 1.41 -6.05 -8.04
CA TYR A 20 1.44 -4.58 -8.01
C TYR A 20 0.76 -3.89 -9.21
N ASN A 21 -0.02 -4.61 -10.03
CA ASN A 21 -0.67 -4.08 -11.24
C ASN A 21 0.29 -3.35 -12.20
N MET A 22 1.53 -3.77 -12.28
CA MET A 22 2.51 -3.13 -13.15
C MET A 22 2.45 -3.70 -14.56
N SER A 23 2.59 -2.83 -15.57
CA SER A 23 2.84 -3.28 -16.95
C SER A 23 4.28 -3.80 -17.10
N TYR A 24 4.56 -4.46 -18.25
CA TYR A 24 5.93 -4.88 -18.57
C TYR A 24 6.87 -3.68 -18.69
N GLU A 25 6.38 -2.59 -19.29
CA GLU A 25 7.13 -1.35 -19.51
C GLU A 25 7.49 -0.69 -18.17
N GLU A 26 6.53 -0.58 -17.25
CA GLU A 26 6.76 -0.02 -15.91
C GLU A 26 7.77 -0.85 -15.10
N ALA A 27 7.65 -2.18 -15.13
CA ALA A 27 8.58 -3.05 -14.44
C ALA A 27 9.99 -2.98 -15.04
N ALA A 28 10.11 -3.05 -16.37
CA ALA A 28 11.37 -2.95 -17.08
C ALA A 28 12.07 -1.61 -16.84
N GLN A 29 11.32 -0.51 -16.88
CA GLN A 29 11.83 0.84 -16.62
C GLN A 29 12.39 0.97 -15.19
N ARG A 30 11.68 0.47 -14.18
CA ARG A 30 12.15 0.53 -12.78
C ARG A 30 13.42 -0.26 -12.54
N ILE A 31 13.56 -1.41 -13.20
CA ILE A 31 14.73 -2.28 -13.08
C ILE A 31 15.88 -1.76 -13.96
N GLY A 32 15.57 -0.92 -14.95
CA GLY A 32 16.53 -0.37 -15.92
C GLY A 32 17.00 -1.44 -16.90
N VAL A 33 16.05 -2.08 -17.61
CA VAL A 33 16.28 -3.08 -18.66
C VAL A 33 15.27 -2.90 -19.78
N ASP A 34 15.56 -3.50 -20.94
CA ASP A 34 14.60 -3.55 -22.04
C ASP A 34 13.40 -4.43 -21.70
N VAL A 35 12.25 -4.09 -22.25
CA VAL A 35 10.99 -4.79 -22.02
C VAL A 35 11.09 -6.26 -22.46
N ASP A 36 11.73 -6.54 -23.60
CA ASP A 36 11.87 -7.89 -24.10
C ASP A 36 12.80 -8.74 -23.22
N LYS A 37 13.85 -8.13 -22.68
CA LYS A 37 14.72 -8.79 -21.71
C LYS A 37 13.97 -9.12 -20.41
N TYR A 38 13.13 -8.21 -19.94
CA TYR A 38 12.29 -8.44 -18.77
C TYR A 38 11.28 -9.59 -19.02
N LYS A 39 10.62 -9.60 -20.19
CA LYS A 39 9.71 -10.71 -20.59
C LYS A 39 10.42 -12.04 -20.65
N ASN A 40 11.66 -12.07 -21.15
CA ASN A 40 12.46 -13.30 -21.20
C ASN A 40 12.74 -13.85 -19.80
N TRP A 41 12.92 -13.00 -18.80
CA TRP A 41 13.06 -13.45 -17.41
C TRP A 41 11.78 -14.06 -16.86
N GLU A 42 10.60 -13.46 -17.12
CA GLU A 42 9.32 -14.04 -16.70
C GLU A 42 9.05 -15.39 -17.39
N ASN A 43 9.43 -15.52 -18.66
CA ASN A 43 9.27 -16.75 -19.44
C ASN A 43 10.33 -17.82 -19.14
N GLY A 44 11.40 -17.48 -18.38
CA GLY A 44 12.48 -18.40 -18.05
C GLY A 44 13.43 -18.70 -19.21
N THR A 45 13.41 -17.91 -20.29
CA THR A 45 14.33 -18.04 -21.45
C THR A 45 15.65 -17.28 -21.25
N ASP A 46 15.68 -16.34 -20.31
CA ASP A 46 16.89 -15.63 -19.85
C ASP A 46 16.81 -15.47 -18.31
N TYR A 47 17.92 -15.13 -17.68
CA TYR A 47 18.01 -14.99 -16.23
C TYR A 47 18.67 -13.67 -15.83
N PRO A 48 18.21 -13.03 -14.74
CA PRO A 48 18.85 -11.82 -14.24
C PRO A 48 20.21 -12.12 -13.62
N THR A 49 21.12 -11.16 -13.71
CA THR A 49 22.33 -11.14 -12.88
C THR A 49 21.99 -10.79 -11.43
N TYR A 50 22.90 -11.03 -10.48
CA TYR A 50 22.69 -10.66 -9.07
C TYR A 50 22.35 -9.17 -8.90
N ALA A 51 23.05 -8.29 -9.62
CA ALA A 51 22.77 -6.86 -9.58
C ALA A 51 21.35 -6.51 -10.07
N LYS A 52 20.87 -7.23 -11.10
CA LYS A 52 19.50 -7.05 -11.61
C LYS A 52 18.47 -7.70 -10.68
N LEU A 53 18.78 -8.82 -10.07
CA LEU A 53 17.91 -9.43 -9.04
C LEU A 53 17.69 -8.50 -7.84
N ARG A 54 18.73 -7.80 -7.39
CA ARG A 54 18.58 -6.76 -6.36
C ARG A 54 17.63 -5.66 -6.79
N LYS A 55 17.76 -5.17 -8.03
CA LYS A 55 16.82 -4.16 -8.56
C LYS A 55 15.38 -4.69 -8.66
N ILE A 56 15.19 -5.96 -9.01
CA ILE A 56 13.88 -6.63 -8.98
C ILE A 56 13.33 -6.66 -7.56
N SER A 57 14.16 -7.06 -6.58
CA SER A 57 13.84 -7.07 -5.15
C SER A 57 13.38 -5.69 -4.67
N ASP A 58 14.12 -4.64 -4.99
CA ASP A 58 13.82 -3.25 -4.63
C ASP A 58 12.55 -2.75 -5.33
N ALA A 59 12.40 -3.04 -6.64
CA ALA A 59 11.24 -2.64 -7.41
C ALA A 59 9.92 -3.23 -6.87
N PHE A 60 9.96 -4.45 -6.37
CA PHE A 60 8.79 -5.15 -5.84
C PHE A 60 8.72 -5.21 -4.31
N HIS A 61 9.66 -4.59 -3.60
CA HIS A 61 9.75 -4.66 -2.13
C HIS A 61 9.59 -6.08 -1.58
N LYS A 62 10.25 -7.03 -2.24
CA LYS A 62 10.27 -8.43 -1.84
C LYS A 62 11.71 -8.90 -1.65
N PRO A 63 12.00 -9.73 -0.64
CA PRO A 63 13.36 -10.23 -0.43
C PRO A 63 13.86 -11.03 -1.62
N SER A 64 15.13 -10.88 -1.99
CA SER A 64 15.72 -11.56 -3.15
C SER A 64 15.58 -13.10 -3.07
N ALA A 65 15.60 -13.66 -1.86
CA ALA A 65 15.42 -15.11 -1.64
C ALA A 65 14.05 -15.61 -2.14
N LEU A 66 13.02 -14.76 -2.16
CA LEU A 66 11.70 -15.16 -2.64
C LEU A 66 11.71 -15.60 -4.10
N PHE A 67 12.55 -14.97 -4.93
CA PHE A 67 12.59 -15.25 -6.37
C PHE A 67 13.22 -16.61 -6.72
N PHE A 68 13.73 -17.35 -5.73
CA PHE A 68 14.22 -18.74 -5.87
C PHE A 68 13.20 -19.79 -5.43
N PHE A 69 12.02 -19.40 -4.99
CA PHE A 69 11.00 -20.36 -4.55
C PHE A 69 10.43 -21.12 -5.75
N PRO A 70 10.03 -22.39 -5.56
CA PRO A 70 9.51 -23.22 -6.66
C PRO A 70 8.12 -22.76 -7.12
N VAL A 71 7.34 -22.14 -6.24
CA VAL A 71 5.98 -21.65 -6.52
C VAL A 71 5.77 -20.27 -5.95
N PRO A 72 4.94 -19.43 -6.60
CA PRO A 72 4.56 -18.14 -6.06
C PRO A 72 3.86 -18.25 -4.70
N PRO A 73 4.13 -17.35 -3.75
CA PRO A 73 3.48 -17.39 -2.46
C PRO A 73 1.98 -17.11 -2.59
N GLN A 74 1.17 -17.85 -1.84
CA GLN A 74 -0.29 -17.64 -1.77
C GLN A 74 -0.63 -16.49 -0.82
N ILE A 75 -0.10 -15.31 -1.10
CA ILE A 75 -0.40 -14.10 -0.32
C ILE A 75 -1.65 -13.47 -0.93
N LYS A 76 -2.69 -13.32 -0.10
CA LYS A 76 -3.87 -12.54 -0.49
C LYS A 76 -3.43 -11.09 -0.72
N SER A 77 -3.66 -10.60 -1.93
CA SER A 77 -3.42 -9.19 -2.21
C SER A 77 -4.31 -8.34 -1.30
N PRO A 78 -3.81 -7.22 -0.76
CA PRO A 78 -4.63 -6.28 0.01
C PRO A 78 -5.80 -5.70 -0.79
N LYS A 79 -5.80 -5.89 -2.12
CA LYS A 79 -6.94 -5.58 -3.00
C LYS A 79 -8.23 -6.30 -2.57
N GLY A 80 -8.13 -7.52 -2.04
CA GLY A 80 -9.28 -8.28 -1.56
C GLY A 80 -10.00 -7.66 -0.35
N ASP A 81 -9.31 -6.80 0.40
CA ASP A 81 -9.90 -6.07 1.53
C ASP A 81 -10.69 -4.83 1.08
N LEU A 82 -10.56 -4.42 -0.19
CA LEU A 82 -11.25 -3.29 -0.80
C LEU A 82 -12.59 -3.68 -1.46
N ARG A 83 -13.35 -4.57 -0.83
CA ARG A 83 -14.59 -5.16 -1.39
C ARG A 83 -15.70 -4.15 -1.74
N THR A 84 -15.59 -2.92 -1.26
CA THR A 84 -16.56 -1.86 -1.55
C THR A 84 -16.26 -1.11 -2.85
N LEU A 85 -15.07 -1.33 -3.44
CA LEU A 85 -14.69 -0.72 -4.70
C LEU A 85 -14.97 -1.67 -5.87
N PRO A 86 -15.44 -1.15 -7.02
CA PRO A 86 -15.56 -1.93 -8.24
C PRO A 86 -14.20 -2.52 -8.68
N ASP A 87 -14.21 -3.72 -9.25
CA ASP A 87 -12.99 -4.40 -9.75
C ASP A 87 -12.21 -3.53 -10.75
N THR A 88 -12.89 -2.72 -11.53
CA THR A 88 -12.29 -1.76 -12.47
C THR A 88 -11.41 -0.72 -11.77
N VAL A 89 -11.75 -0.33 -10.54
CA VAL A 89 -10.95 0.60 -9.72
C VAL A 89 -9.81 -0.14 -9.05
N VAL A 90 -10.11 -1.30 -8.46
CA VAL A 90 -9.10 -2.12 -7.75
C VAL A 90 -7.97 -2.54 -8.70
N ASN A 91 -8.30 -2.92 -9.94
CA ASN A 91 -7.32 -3.32 -10.94
C ASN A 91 -6.50 -2.14 -11.52
N ARG A 92 -6.89 -0.90 -11.24
CA ARG A 92 -6.16 0.32 -11.62
C ARG A 92 -5.35 0.93 -10.48
N LEU A 93 -5.36 0.33 -9.30
CA LEU A 93 -4.56 0.82 -8.18
C LEU A 93 -3.08 0.83 -8.58
N SER A 94 -2.44 1.97 -8.40
CA SER A 94 -1.01 2.09 -8.65
C SER A 94 -0.21 1.26 -7.64
N ARG A 95 1.00 0.86 -8.03
CA ARG A 95 1.95 0.16 -7.15
C ARG A 95 2.11 0.86 -5.79
N ASN A 96 2.23 2.18 -5.79
CA ASN A 96 2.44 2.95 -4.55
C ASN A 96 1.25 2.81 -3.58
N VAL A 97 0.02 2.82 -4.10
CA VAL A 97 -1.19 2.59 -3.29
C VAL A 97 -1.18 1.18 -2.68
N ILE A 98 -0.82 0.15 -3.47
CA ILE A 98 -0.74 -1.23 -2.98
C ILE A 98 0.32 -1.35 -1.87
N LEU A 99 1.48 -0.72 -2.03
CA LEU A 99 2.52 -0.67 -1.00
C LEU A 99 2.04 0.01 0.29
N GLN A 100 1.27 1.10 0.19
CA GLN A 100 0.72 1.76 1.38
C GLN A 100 -0.33 0.88 2.08
N LEU A 101 -1.12 0.13 1.32
CA LEU A 101 -2.06 -0.85 1.88
C LEU A 101 -1.32 -1.99 2.61
N GLU A 102 -0.20 -2.48 2.05
CA GLU A 102 0.66 -3.46 2.74
C GLU A 102 1.22 -2.91 4.05
N LYS A 103 1.77 -1.68 4.03
CA LYS A 103 2.26 -1.01 5.24
C LYS A 103 1.16 -0.83 6.27
N ALA A 104 -0.02 -0.35 5.86
CA ALA A 104 -1.16 -0.18 6.75
C ALA A 104 -1.57 -1.50 7.41
N LYS A 105 -1.53 -2.61 6.66
CA LYS A 105 -1.82 -3.95 7.20
C LYS A 105 -0.79 -4.38 8.25
N VAL A 106 0.49 -4.14 7.98
CA VAL A 106 1.56 -4.43 8.96
C VAL A 106 1.36 -3.61 10.24
N TYR A 107 1.07 -2.31 10.13
CA TYR A 107 0.77 -1.47 11.29
C TYR A 107 -0.46 -1.95 12.05
N GLN A 108 -1.52 -2.34 11.35
CA GLN A 108 -2.71 -2.89 11.99
C GLN A 108 -2.37 -4.13 12.83
N LEU A 109 -1.61 -5.07 12.26
CA LEU A 109 -1.19 -6.28 12.96
C LEU A 109 -0.32 -5.95 14.18
N SER A 110 0.66 -5.06 14.03
CA SER A 110 1.51 -4.62 15.14
C SER A 110 0.72 -3.94 16.26
N LEU A 111 -0.30 -3.15 15.93
CA LEU A 111 -1.17 -2.51 16.91
C LEU A 111 -2.05 -3.52 17.63
N ILE A 112 -2.56 -4.54 16.94
CA ILE A 112 -3.31 -5.64 17.54
C ILE A 112 -2.42 -6.43 18.52
N GLU A 113 -1.17 -6.69 18.14
CA GLU A 113 -0.21 -7.38 19.01
C GLU A 113 0.12 -6.59 20.29
N LEU A 114 0.30 -5.26 20.17
CA LEU A 114 0.67 -4.40 21.30
C LEU A 114 -0.50 -4.06 22.24
N TYR A 115 -1.70 -3.89 21.70
CA TYR A 115 -2.85 -3.34 22.43
C TYR A 115 -4.03 -4.30 22.53
N GLY A 116 -3.94 -5.48 21.92
CA GLY A 116 -5.06 -6.40 21.75
C GLY A 116 -6.05 -5.95 20.65
N GLU A 117 -6.99 -6.82 20.35
CA GLU A 117 -8.11 -6.46 19.46
C GLU A 117 -8.97 -5.41 20.19
N ARG A 118 -9.08 -4.24 19.57
CA ARG A 118 -10.01 -3.19 20.02
C ARG A 118 -11.20 -3.17 19.10
N ASP A 119 -12.36 -3.14 19.71
CA ASP A 119 -13.61 -2.94 19.02
C ASP A 119 -13.60 -1.53 18.40
N SER A 120 -13.65 -1.46 17.09
CA SER A 120 -13.71 -0.18 16.37
C SER A 120 -15.14 0.12 16.00
N VAL A 121 -15.57 1.35 16.21
CA VAL A 121 -16.90 1.86 15.79
C VAL A 121 -17.20 1.51 14.32
N PHE A 122 -16.18 1.36 13.47
CA PHE A 122 -16.33 1.00 12.06
C PHE A 122 -16.64 -0.49 11.80
N LEU A 123 -16.50 -1.36 12.79
CA LEU A 123 -16.91 -2.75 12.65
C LEU A 123 -18.44 -2.91 12.73
N HIS A 124 -19.13 -1.94 13.33
CA HIS A 124 -20.58 -1.93 13.51
C HIS A 124 -21.31 -1.13 12.42
N ARG A 125 -21.08 -1.50 11.16
CA ARG A 125 -21.70 -0.82 10.00
C ARG A 125 -23.21 -0.71 10.05
N ASN A 126 -23.88 -1.64 10.73
CA ASN A 126 -25.33 -1.68 10.85
C ASN A 126 -25.90 -0.57 11.76
N GLU A 127 -25.05 0.13 12.50
CA GLU A 127 -25.43 1.25 13.38
C GLU A 127 -25.29 2.62 12.70
N PHE A 128 -24.81 2.67 11.45
CA PHE A 128 -24.64 3.93 10.76
C PHE A 128 -25.97 4.44 10.21
N PRO A 129 -26.30 5.71 10.44
CA PRO A 129 -27.51 6.31 9.88
C PRO A 129 -27.38 6.45 8.35
N ASP A 130 -28.51 6.36 7.67
CA ASP A 130 -28.59 6.57 6.24
C ASP A 130 -28.48 8.06 5.90
N GLY A 131 -27.73 8.35 4.85
CA GLY A 131 -27.54 9.70 4.33
C GLY A 131 -26.30 10.42 4.87
N VAL A 132 -25.74 11.29 4.03
CA VAL A 132 -24.45 11.95 4.30
C VAL A 132 -24.54 12.88 5.51
N ASP A 133 -25.61 13.65 5.64
CA ASP A 133 -25.76 14.62 6.72
C ASP A 133 -25.92 13.93 8.08
N ALA A 134 -26.78 12.90 8.14
CA ALA A 134 -26.96 12.12 9.35
C ALA A 134 -25.68 11.37 9.77
N LEU A 135 -24.91 10.86 8.80
CA LEU A 135 -23.63 10.24 9.03
C LEU A 135 -22.59 11.25 9.55
N CYS A 136 -22.55 12.45 9.00
CA CYS A 136 -21.69 13.52 9.47
C CYS A 136 -22.01 13.90 10.91
N ASP A 137 -23.29 14.07 11.25
CA ASP A 137 -23.72 14.41 12.60
C ASP A 137 -23.40 13.27 13.60
N PHE A 138 -23.60 12.03 13.21
CA PHE A 138 -23.22 10.86 13.98
C PHE A 138 -21.73 10.87 14.34
N PHE A 139 -20.85 11.06 13.34
CA PHE A 139 -19.41 11.11 13.59
C PHE A 139 -18.98 12.32 14.38
N ARG A 140 -19.55 13.51 14.13
CA ARG A 140 -19.26 14.71 14.92
C ARG A 140 -19.61 14.54 16.39
N LYS A 141 -20.73 13.87 16.66
CA LYS A 141 -21.13 13.52 18.03
C LYS A 141 -20.17 12.51 18.67
N LYS A 142 -19.80 11.45 17.94
CA LYS A 142 -18.85 10.43 18.42
C LYS A 142 -17.46 11.02 18.70
N LEU A 143 -16.99 11.95 17.86
CA LEU A 143 -15.70 12.61 18.01
C LEU A 143 -15.74 13.78 19.00
N GLU A 144 -16.93 14.14 19.51
CA GLU A 144 -17.11 15.31 20.39
C GLU A 144 -16.49 16.59 19.79
N PHE A 145 -16.63 16.76 18.48
CA PHE A 145 -16.05 17.90 17.76
C PHE A 145 -17.07 18.54 16.80
N PRO A 146 -17.95 19.40 17.35
CA PRO A 146 -19.00 20.05 16.57
C PRO A 146 -18.43 21.09 15.59
N ILE A 147 -19.22 21.43 14.55
CA ILE A 147 -18.85 22.42 13.53
C ILE A 147 -18.43 23.76 14.14
N ALA A 148 -19.11 24.22 15.20
CA ALA A 148 -18.79 25.48 15.88
C ALA A 148 -17.35 25.46 16.44
N ALA A 149 -16.95 24.37 17.08
CA ALA A 149 -15.58 24.18 17.59
C ALA A 149 -14.54 24.13 16.46
N GLN A 150 -14.88 23.53 15.33
CA GLN A 150 -14.04 23.51 14.14
C GLN A 150 -13.85 24.92 13.55
N LYS A 151 -14.95 25.66 13.36
CA LYS A 151 -14.93 27.02 12.80
C LYS A 151 -14.20 28.02 13.70
N ALA A 152 -14.20 27.82 15.01
CA ALA A 152 -13.45 28.64 15.96
C ALA A 152 -11.93 28.54 15.83
N ARG A 153 -11.41 27.56 15.07
CA ARG A 153 -9.97 27.36 14.89
C ARG A 153 -9.47 28.17 13.68
N LYS A 154 -8.37 28.91 13.87
CA LYS A 154 -7.79 29.78 12.84
C LYS A 154 -6.94 29.01 11.79
N SER A 155 -6.54 27.79 12.10
CA SER A 155 -5.62 27.02 11.25
C SER A 155 -6.21 25.65 10.90
N THR A 156 -6.23 25.33 9.61
CA THR A 156 -6.62 24.00 9.09
C THR A 156 -5.70 22.90 9.64
N LYS A 157 -4.40 23.18 9.83
CA LYS A 157 -3.45 22.24 10.41
C LYS A 157 -3.85 21.85 11.85
N VAL A 158 -4.25 22.84 12.67
CA VAL A 158 -4.72 22.57 14.04
C VAL A 158 -5.98 21.72 14.04
N VAL A 159 -6.94 22.03 13.15
CA VAL A 159 -8.17 21.25 12.98
C VAL A 159 -7.84 19.78 12.60
N PHE A 160 -6.92 19.62 11.68
CA PHE A 160 -6.48 18.28 11.25
C PHE A 160 -5.87 17.48 12.40
N GLU A 161 -4.97 18.08 13.20
CA GLU A 161 -4.38 17.42 14.37
C GLU A 161 -5.43 17.03 15.41
N ILE A 162 -6.41 17.89 15.68
CA ILE A 162 -7.52 17.56 16.58
C ILE A 162 -8.31 16.36 16.05
N TYR A 163 -8.64 16.34 14.76
CA TYR A 163 -9.31 15.17 14.17
C TYR A 163 -8.47 13.90 14.30
N ARG A 164 -7.18 14.01 14.06
CA ARG A 164 -6.26 12.86 14.17
C ARG A 164 -6.25 12.30 15.58
N GLU A 165 -6.17 13.14 16.62
CA GLU A 165 -6.25 12.73 18.02
C GLU A 165 -7.58 12.06 18.34
N LYS A 166 -8.67 12.69 17.95
CA LYS A 166 -10.01 12.16 18.21
C LYS A 166 -10.30 10.85 17.46
N PHE A 167 -9.78 10.70 16.24
CA PHE A 167 -9.82 9.42 15.54
C PHE A 167 -8.97 8.35 16.25
N TYR A 168 -7.82 8.75 16.78
CA TYR A 168 -7.00 7.87 17.58
C TYR A 168 -7.74 7.32 18.81
N ASP A 169 -8.50 8.16 19.50
CA ASP A 169 -9.27 7.78 20.69
C ASP A 169 -10.35 6.73 20.39
N ILE A 170 -10.95 6.78 19.21
CA ILE A 170 -11.95 5.78 18.77
C ILE A 170 -11.35 4.60 17.99
N GLY A 171 -10.03 4.41 18.06
CA GLY A 171 -9.35 3.23 17.50
C GLY A 171 -8.92 3.36 16.03
N ILE A 172 -9.06 4.55 15.41
CA ILE A 172 -8.61 4.80 14.03
C ILE A 172 -7.21 5.38 14.05
N ARG A 173 -6.29 4.73 13.32
CA ARG A 173 -4.92 5.22 13.14
C ARG A 173 -4.74 5.84 11.76
N SER A 174 -4.27 7.08 11.72
CA SER A 174 -3.98 7.76 10.47
C SER A 174 -2.49 7.68 10.15
N VAL A 175 -2.15 7.22 8.95
CA VAL A 175 -0.77 7.11 8.43
C VAL A 175 -0.37 8.30 7.55
N TYR A 176 -1.13 9.38 7.62
CA TYR A 176 -0.97 10.56 6.75
C TYR A 176 0.46 11.15 6.76
N LYS A 177 1.15 11.11 7.90
CA LYS A 177 2.49 11.67 8.05
C LYS A 177 3.54 10.96 7.19
N GLU A 178 3.36 9.64 6.97
CA GLU A 178 4.29 8.86 6.14
C GLU A 178 4.05 9.04 4.64
N LEU A 179 2.79 9.24 4.22
CA LEU A 179 2.47 9.49 2.81
C LEU A 179 3.09 10.78 2.28
N HIS A 180 3.28 11.80 3.13
CA HIS A 180 3.91 13.06 2.76
C HIS A 180 5.44 13.01 2.79
N ALA A 181 6.05 12.25 3.68
CA ALA A 181 7.51 12.12 3.75
C ALA A 181 8.10 11.45 2.49
N ASP A 182 7.39 10.46 1.92
CA ASP A 182 7.84 9.78 0.70
C ASP A 182 7.73 10.67 -0.57
N HIS A 183 6.93 11.75 -0.54
CA HIS A 183 6.81 12.68 -1.67
C HIS A 183 7.92 13.76 -1.70
N GLU A 184 8.43 14.15 -0.54
CA GLU A 184 9.50 15.16 -0.47
C GLU A 184 10.88 14.59 -0.81
N THR A 185 11.12 13.29 -0.58
CA THR A 185 12.39 12.64 -0.93
C THR A 185 12.50 12.25 -2.41
N GLY A 186 11.40 12.18 -3.14
CA GLY A 186 11.39 11.90 -4.59
C GLY A 186 11.69 13.10 -5.49
N ALA A 187 11.71 14.33 -4.96
CA ALA A 187 11.90 15.55 -5.74
C ALA A 187 13.34 16.13 -5.67
N ALA A 188 14.22 15.54 -4.88
CA ALA A 188 15.56 16.09 -4.64
C ALA A 188 16.70 15.47 -5.47
N ASP A 189 16.45 14.45 -6.29
CA ASP A 189 17.48 13.76 -7.07
C ASP A 189 17.43 14.03 -8.59
N ASN A 190 16.86 15.17 -9.02
CA ASN A 190 16.97 15.64 -10.40
C ASN A 190 17.55 17.07 -10.44
N LYS A 191 18.85 17.20 -10.15
CA LYS A 191 19.71 18.25 -10.67
C LYS A 191 21.09 17.71 -10.99
#